data_1004666bca1418e160d40f5f5ff056d9
#
_entry.id   1004666bca1418e160d40f5f5ff056d9
#
_cell.length_a   1.000
_cell.length_b   1.000
_cell.length_c   1.000
_cell.angle_alpha   90.00
_cell.angle_beta   90.00
_cell.angle_gamma   90.00
#
_symmetry.space_group_name_H-M   'P 1'
#
loop_
_entity.id
_entity.type
_entity.pdbx_description
1 polymer ?
#
loop_
_entity_poly.entity_id
_entity_poly.type
_entity_poly.pdbx_seq_one_letter_code
_entity_poly.pdbx_strand_id
1 'polypeptide(L)'
;MCRLLGYATAGFDLSLHAILGSQAVGEYRALSRIHNDGWGASLLSNPVEPAQLSDGGAPSPETGTRMYRSTLAAELDPVFDQIAEEPVRGALFHLRLASSNLPLILENQQPFFADGLSFIHNGDISDEQGRNIVTLPDSPVNEKTFLSTGGRSDSAMFFAMILECIGSGIPLDESVAQAVHELRRICPKSSYNCMVQSQDQLIVLCAAGHNEAASRVVEIYNRYGRGGKVRDYRVISYRALSDENGDPAGVVAASSGFPQDRNEGWTPLKNDEMLIASNRTGRFRLRSI
;
A
#
# COMPACT_ATOMS: atom_id res chain seq x y z
N MET A 1 9.66 7.73 3.00
CA MET A 1 9.62 6.70 1.96
C MET A 1 9.35 5.35 2.59
N CYS A 2 8.37 4.62 2.08
CA CYS A 2 7.74 3.51 2.78
C CYS A 2 8.05 2.16 2.12
N ARG A 3 7.55 1.07 2.68
CA ARG A 3 7.49 -0.24 2.05
C ARG A 3 6.04 -0.67 1.94
N LEU A 4 5.67 -1.11 0.75
CA LEU A 4 4.35 -1.59 0.40
C LEU A 4 4.41 -3.10 0.19
N LEU A 5 3.40 -3.80 0.68
CA LEU A 5 3.13 -5.19 0.36
C LEU A 5 1.62 -5.37 0.31
N GLY A 6 1.15 -6.09 -0.69
CA GLY A 6 -0.27 -6.43 -0.83
C GLY A 6 -0.46 -7.75 -1.54
N TYR A 7 -1.54 -8.45 -1.21
CA TYR A 7 -1.91 -9.68 -1.91
C TYR A 7 -3.42 -9.82 -2.05
N ALA A 8 -3.81 -10.59 -3.04
CA ALA A 8 -5.17 -10.98 -3.32
C ALA A 8 -5.20 -12.47 -3.69
N THR A 9 -6.16 -13.22 -3.15
CA THR A 9 -6.36 -14.63 -3.43
C THR A 9 -7.69 -14.87 -4.14
N ALA A 10 -7.85 -16.05 -4.73
CA ALA A 10 -9.02 -16.46 -5.51
C ALA A 10 -10.23 -16.88 -4.63
N GLY A 11 -10.57 -16.07 -3.63
CA GLY A 11 -11.74 -16.34 -2.78
C GLY A 11 -11.49 -17.30 -1.61
N PHE A 12 -10.24 -17.67 -1.34
CA PHE A 12 -9.83 -18.45 -0.18
C PHE A 12 -8.86 -17.66 0.70
N ASP A 13 -8.77 -18.03 1.96
CA ASP A 13 -7.99 -17.31 2.95
C ASP A 13 -6.58 -17.88 3.05
N LEU A 14 -5.56 -17.02 2.93
CA LEU A 14 -4.15 -17.36 3.16
C LEU A 14 -3.51 -16.35 4.10
N SER A 15 -2.64 -16.82 4.98
CA SER A 15 -1.80 -15.93 5.79
C SER A 15 -0.62 -15.39 4.96
N LEU A 16 -0.03 -14.29 5.41
CA LEU A 16 1.18 -13.77 4.79
C LEU A 16 2.33 -14.81 4.84
N HIS A 17 2.41 -15.58 5.94
CA HIS A 17 3.36 -16.69 6.08
C HIS A 17 3.12 -17.82 5.06
N ALA A 18 1.87 -18.15 4.76
CA ALA A 18 1.55 -19.15 3.74
C ALA A 18 1.95 -18.69 2.34
N ILE A 19 1.84 -17.38 2.07
CA ILE A 19 2.16 -16.79 0.77
C ILE A 19 3.67 -16.64 0.56
N LEU A 20 4.40 -16.09 1.54
CA LEU A 20 5.81 -15.72 1.38
C LEU A 20 6.80 -16.69 2.03
N GLY A 21 6.35 -17.50 2.99
CA GLY A 21 7.23 -18.25 3.88
C GLY A 21 7.75 -17.39 5.05
N SER A 22 8.05 -18.04 6.18
CA SER A 22 8.42 -17.34 7.43
C SER A 22 9.71 -16.54 7.30
N GLN A 23 10.66 -16.98 6.50
CA GLN A 23 11.91 -16.25 6.28
C GLN A 23 11.64 -14.91 5.59
N ALA A 24 10.92 -14.89 4.47
CA ALA A 24 10.65 -13.66 3.73
C ALA A 24 9.76 -12.68 4.53
N VAL A 25 8.81 -13.19 5.32
CA VAL A 25 8.01 -12.37 6.27
C VAL A 25 8.92 -11.74 7.32
N GLY A 26 9.84 -12.50 7.92
CA GLY A 26 10.81 -11.97 8.87
C GLY A 26 11.71 -10.91 8.27
N GLU A 27 12.18 -11.10 7.04
CA GLU A 27 13.00 -10.13 6.32
C GLU A 27 12.21 -8.86 5.94
N TYR A 28 10.95 -9.00 5.53
CA TYR A 28 10.06 -7.84 5.32
C TYR A 28 9.85 -7.06 6.61
N ARG A 29 9.52 -7.74 7.72
CA ARG A 29 9.38 -7.14 9.06
C ARG A 29 10.65 -6.39 9.48
N ALA A 30 11.84 -6.99 9.25
CA ALA A 30 13.12 -6.39 9.58
C ALA A 30 13.44 -5.09 8.81
N LEU A 31 12.76 -4.82 7.67
CA LEU A 31 12.86 -3.52 7.00
C LEU A 31 12.37 -2.38 7.90
N SER A 32 11.53 -2.66 8.89
CA SER A 32 11.08 -1.66 9.85
C SER A 32 12.16 -1.13 10.79
N ARG A 33 13.37 -1.69 10.80
CA ARG A 33 14.56 -1.08 11.42
C ARG A 33 14.92 0.24 10.75
N ILE A 34 14.70 0.34 9.44
CA ILE A 34 14.92 1.53 8.64
C ILE A 34 13.63 2.35 8.52
N HIS A 35 12.50 1.66 8.25
CA HIS A 35 11.17 2.23 8.09
C HIS A 35 10.45 2.22 9.44
N ASN A 36 10.98 2.98 10.40
CA ASN A 36 10.64 2.87 11.82
C ASN A 36 9.66 3.92 12.34
N ASP A 37 9.03 4.68 11.44
CA ASP A 37 8.06 5.72 11.81
C ASP A 37 6.62 5.17 11.94
N GLY A 38 6.47 3.85 12.06
CA GLY A 38 5.22 3.14 12.25
C GLY A 38 4.93 2.10 11.16
N TRP A 39 3.84 1.37 11.34
CA TRP A 39 3.34 0.39 10.38
C TRP A 39 1.83 0.24 10.47
N GLY A 40 1.26 -0.48 9.51
CA GLY A 40 -0.13 -0.89 9.56
C GLY A 40 -0.47 -1.93 8.53
N ALA A 41 -1.62 -2.55 8.72
CA ALA A 41 -2.20 -3.53 7.82
C ALA A 41 -3.71 -3.32 7.64
N SER A 42 -4.24 -3.68 6.48
CA SER A 42 -5.65 -3.92 6.27
C SER A 42 -5.85 -5.37 5.84
N LEU A 43 -6.80 -6.04 6.47
CA LEU A 43 -7.12 -7.44 6.27
C LEU A 43 -8.50 -7.55 5.67
N LEU A 44 -8.61 -8.16 4.50
CA LEU A 44 -9.85 -8.36 3.77
C LEU A 44 -10.32 -9.78 3.95
N SER A 45 -11.36 -9.97 4.75
CA SER A 45 -12.04 -11.25 4.94
C SER A 45 -13.33 -11.30 4.11
N ASN A 46 -13.90 -12.50 3.98
CA ASN A 46 -15.26 -12.61 3.47
C ASN A 46 -16.23 -11.82 4.41
N PRO A 47 -17.27 -11.15 3.87
CA PRO A 47 -18.27 -10.53 4.71
C PRO A 47 -18.83 -11.57 5.69
N VAL A 48 -18.70 -11.31 6.99
CA VAL A 48 -19.25 -12.20 8.03
C VAL A 48 -20.70 -11.84 8.23
N GLU A 49 -21.58 -12.84 8.25
CA GLU A 49 -22.96 -12.67 8.70
C GLU A 49 -22.97 -12.07 10.13
N PRO A 50 -23.88 -11.15 10.48
CA PRO A 50 -23.84 -10.36 11.73
C PRO A 50 -23.75 -11.15 13.04
N ALA A 51 -23.93 -12.47 13.00
CA ALA A 51 -24.03 -13.33 14.20
C ALA A 51 -22.68 -13.81 14.79
N GLN A 52 -21.52 -13.47 14.24
CA GLN A 52 -20.21 -14.04 14.65
C GLN A 52 -19.18 -13.02 15.13
N LEU A 53 -19.59 -11.86 15.64
CA LEU A 53 -18.68 -10.83 16.15
C LEU A 53 -18.20 -11.18 17.56
N SER A 54 -16.94 -11.62 17.70
CA SER A 54 -16.23 -11.68 18.98
C SER A 54 -15.35 -10.43 19.17
N ASP A 55 -15.27 -9.95 20.42
CA ASP A 55 -14.63 -8.72 20.88
C ASP A 55 -13.16 -8.61 20.45
N GLY A 56 -12.83 -7.59 19.67
CA GLY A 56 -11.45 -7.25 19.33
C GLY A 56 -11.30 -6.47 18.03
N GLY A 57 -11.70 -5.19 18.01
CA GLY A 57 -11.60 -4.33 16.82
C GLY A 57 -12.67 -4.70 15.78
N ALA A 58 -13.86 -4.10 15.89
CA ALA A 58 -14.96 -4.41 15.01
C ALA A 58 -14.61 -4.20 13.54
N PRO A 59 -14.75 -5.21 12.65
CA PRO A 59 -14.77 -4.98 11.22
C PRO A 59 -15.94 -4.04 10.91
N SER A 60 -15.78 -3.18 9.90
CA SER A 60 -16.96 -2.52 9.34
C SER A 60 -17.93 -3.63 8.89
N PRO A 61 -19.11 -3.76 9.45
CA PRO A 61 -19.99 -4.93 9.23
C PRO A 61 -20.34 -5.17 7.76
N GLU A 62 -20.21 -4.13 6.94
CA GLU A 62 -20.61 -4.14 5.53
C GLU A 62 -19.47 -4.51 4.58
N THR A 63 -18.21 -4.39 5.01
CA THR A 63 -17.06 -4.51 4.08
C THR A 63 -16.12 -5.68 4.35
N GLY A 64 -16.24 -6.37 5.50
CA GLY A 64 -15.31 -7.45 5.88
C GLY A 64 -13.84 -7.01 5.98
N THR A 65 -13.58 -5.69 6.10
CA THR A 65 -12.22 -5.14 6.18
C THR A 65 -11.89 -4.75 7.62
N ARG A 66 -10.78 -5.28 8.13
CA ARG A 66 -10.25 -4.91 9.45
C ARG A 66 -8.93 -4.17 9.28
N MET A 67 -8.74 -3.10 10.07
CA MET A 67 -7.59 -2.21 10.01
C MET A 67 -6.76 -2.30 11.28
N TYR A 68 -5.44 -2.30 11.12
CA TYR A 68 -4.50 -2.10 12.20
C TYR A 68 -3.48 -1.01 11.82
N ARG A 69 -3.19 -0.09 12.76
CA ARG A 69 -2.18 0.95 12.58
C ARG A 69 -1.44 1.19 13.89
N SER A 70 -0.14 1.38 13.82
CA SER A 70 0.73 1.62 14.97
C SER A 70 1.82 2.63 14.63
N THR A 71 2.19 3.45 15.60
CA THR A 71 3.36 4.33 15.49
C THR A 71 4.66 3.64 15.90
N LEU A 72 4.59 2.39 16.37
CA LEU A 72 5.76 1.55 16.64
C LEU A 72 6.32 1.00 15.31
N ALA A 73 7.61 0.71 15.28
CA ALA A 73 8.19 -0.10 14.21
C ALA A 73 7.63 -1.53 14.27
N ALA A 74 7.35 -2.15 13.12
CA ALA A 74 6.79 -3.51 13.07
C ALA A 74 7.65 -4.55 13.80
N GLU A 75 8.98 -4.37 13.83
CA GLU A 75 9.88 -5.27 14.54
C GLU A 75 9.69 -5.23 16.07
N LEU A 76 9.23 -4.09 16.60
CA LEU A 76 9.01 -3.88 18.04
C LEU A 76 7.56 -4.16 18.45
N ASP A 77 6.67 -4.39 17.48
CA ASP A 77 5.24 -4.59 17.73
C ASP A 77 4.89 -6.09 17.63
N PRO A 78 4.52 -6.75 18.74
CA PRO A 78 4.17 -8.18 18.74
C PRO A 78 2.90 -8.49 17.95
N VAL A 79 2.07 -7.49 17.67
CA VAL A 79 0.83 -7.65 16.89
C VAL A 79 1.14 -7.96 15.42
N PHE A 80 2.33 -7.59 14.92
CA PHE A 80 2.72 -7.88 13.55
C PHE A 80 2.65 -9.37 13.22
N ASP A 81 3.20 -10.22 14.09
CA ASP A 81 3.22 -11.68 13.87
C ASP A 81 1.80 -12.26 13.87
N GLN A 82 0.95 -11.80 14.79
CA GLN A 82 -0.44 -12.23 14.85
C GLN A 82 -1.20 -11.91 13.55
N ILE A 83 -1.00 -10.69 13.04
CA ILE A 83 -1.62 -10.25 11.78
C ILE A 83 -1.04 -11.00 10.57
N ALA A 84 0.27 -11.25 10.56
CA ALA A 84 0.94 -11.96 9.48
C ALA A 84 0.57 -13.46 9.41
N GLU A 85 0.16 -14.05 10.54
CA GLU A 85 -0.32 -15.43 10.64
C GLU A 85 -1.82 -15.58 10.33
N GLU A 86 -2.56 -14.48 10.34
CA GLU A 86 -4.01 -14.53 10.14
C GLU A 86 -4.38 -14.85 8.69
N PRO A 87 -5.15 -15.92 8.43
CA PRO A 87 -5.62 -16.23 7.10
C PRO A 87 -6.72 -15.25 6.66
N VAL A 88 -6.49 -14.58 5.54
CA VAL A 88 -7.47 -13.67 4.91
C VAL A 88 -7.34 -13.76 3.39
N ARG A 89 -8.37 -13.38 2.65
CA ARG A 89 -8.37 -13.45 1.19
C ARG A 89 -7.61 -12.31 0.51
N GLY A 90 -7.18 -11.33 1.27
CA GLY A 90 -6.35 -10.25 0.76
C GLY A 90 -5.89 -9.33 1.89
N ALA A 91 -4.73 -8.74 1.74
CA ALA A 91 -4.22 -7.78 2.71
C ALA A 91 -3.31 -6.74 2.09
N LEU A 92 -3.22 -5.58 2.73
CA LEU A 92 -2.19 -4.58 2.51
C LEU A 92 -1.36 -4.42 3.78
N PHE A 93 -0.03 -4.34 3.64
CA PHE A 93 0.92 -4.03 4.70
C PHE A 93 1.75 -2.82 4.32
N HIS A 94 1.98 -1.95 5.27
CA HIS A 94 2.72 -0.71 5.08
C HIS A 94 3.74 -0.52 6.20
N LEU A 95 5.03 -0.32 5.83
CA LEU A 95 6.07 0.11 6.77
C LEU A 95 6.43 1.56 6.44
N ARG A 96 6.34 2.44 7.42
CA ARG A 96 6.49 3.89 7.23
C ARG A 96 7.91 4.38 7.47
N LEU A 97 8.40 5.19 6.54
CA LEU A 97 9.50 6.12 6.75
C LEU A 97 9.06 7.49 6.23
N ALA A 98 8.75 8.41 7.12
CA ALA A 98 8.29 9.75 6.76
C ALA A 98 9.41 10.51 6.04
N SER A 99 9.09 11.06 4.87
CA SER A 99 10.01 11.86 4.04
C SER A 99 9.84 13.36 4.25
N SER A 100 8.66 13.79 4.64
CA SER A 100 8.29 15.17 4.91
C SER A 100 8.17 15.44 6.41
N ASN A 101 8.13 16.72 6.80
CA ASN A 101 7.93 17.15 8.19
C ASN A 101 6.49 16.95 8.69
N LEU A 102 5.77 15.97 8.15
CA LEU A 102 4.43 15.61 8.60
C LEU A 102 4.49 14.91 9.97
N PRO A 103 3.51 15.17 10.86
CA PRO A 103 3.50 14.58 12.19
C PRO A 103 3.48 13.05 12.18
N LEU A 104 4.19 12.44 13.12
CA LEU A 104 4.17 10.99 13.36
C LEU A 104 2.99 10.65 14.28
N ILE A 105 1.78 10.82 13.78
CA ILE A 105 0.51 10.54 14.46
C ILE A 105 -0.19 9.35 13.83
N LEU A 106 -1.13 8.76 14.56
CA LEU A 106 -1.85 7.57 14.11
C LEU A 106 -2.68 7.83 12.86
N GLU A 107 -3.24 9.02 12.71
CA GLU A 107 -4.03 9.46 11.56
C GLU A 107 -3.23 9.46 10.26
N ASN A 108 -1.90 9.62 10.35
CA ASN A 108 -1.00 9.59 9.20
C ASN A 108 -0.38 8.20 8.96
N GLN A 109 -0.73 7.19 9.76
CA GLN A 109 -0.34 5.81 9.48
C GLN A 109 -1.27 5.21 8.42
N GLN A 110 -0.67 4.46 7.52
CA GLN A 110 -1.38 3.73 6.47
C GLN A 110 -1.50 2.24 6.86
N PRO A 111 -2.52 1.54 6.33
CA PRO A 111 -3.46 1.91 5.28
C PRO A 111 -4.48 2.96 5.71
N PHE A 112 -4.94 3.81 4.77
CA PHE A 112 -6.18 4.57 4.91
C PHE A 112 -7.36 3.71 4.48
N PHE A 113 -8.56 4.02 5.01
CA PHE A 113 -9.76 3.29 4.67
C PHE A 113 -10.96 4.23 4.56
N ALA A 114 -11.63 4.21 3.43
CA ALA A 114 -12.87 4.93 3.18
C ALA A 114 -13.65 4.23 2.04
N ASP A 115 -14.96 4.30 2.07
CA ASP A 115 -15.87 3.80 1.04
C ASP A 115 -15.58 2.34 0.60
N GLY A 116 -15.22 1.48 1.56
CA GLY A 116 -14.90 0.07 1.30
C GLY A 116 -13.53 -0.18 0.64
N LEU A 117 -12.68 0.85 0.55
CA LEU A 117 -11.34 0.77 -0.05
C LEU A 117 -10.26 0.96 1.00
N SER A 118 -9.24 0.11 0.93
CA SER A 118 -7.97 0.29 1.64
C SER A 118 -6.91 0.84 0.70
N PHE A 119 -6.09 1.77 1.17
CA PHE A 119 -5.09 2.46 0.37
C PHE A 119 -3.74 2.58 1.09
N ILE A 120 -2.67 2.24 0.38
CA ILE A 120 -1.28 2.50 0.79
C ILE A 120 -0.49 3.16 -0.34
N HIS A 121 0.40 4.07 0.03
CA HIS A 121 1.21 4.87 -0.90
C HIS A 121 2.65 4.98 -0.43
N ASN A 122 3.57 4.96 -1.37
CA ASN A 122 4.99 5.21 -1.15
C ASN A 122 5.48 6.32 -2.07
N GLY A 123 5.52 7.52 -1.54
CA GLY A 123 5.98 8.72 -2.21
C GLY A 123 6.01 9.91 -1.27
N ASP A 124 6.42 11.04 -1.79
CA ASP A 124 6.30 12.37 -1.22
C ASP A 124 5.73 13.25 -2.33
N ILE A 125 4.55 13.82 -2.11
CA ILE A 125 3.85 14.59 -3.14
C ILE A 125 4.12 16.07 -2.87
N SER A 126 5.12 16.59 -3.56
CA SER A 126 5.57 17.97 -3.41
C SER A 126 5.72 18.63 -4.79
N ASP A 127 5.46 19.93 -4.83
CA ASP A 127 5.67 20.74 -6.03
C ASP A 127 7.18 20.93 -6.35
N GLU A 128 7.47 21.66 -7.41
CA GLU A 128 8.86 21.91 -7.83
C GLU A 128 9.66 22.77 -6.84
N GLN A 129 8.99 23.48 -5.94
CA GLN A 129 9.58 24.25 -4.85
C GLN A 129 9.77 23.43 -3.56
N GLY A 130 9.39 22.13 -3.58
CA GLY A 130 9.47 21.22 -2.44
C GLY A 130 8.36 21.44 -1.39
N ARG A 131 7.29 22.18 -1.72
CA ARG A 131 6.13 22.35 -0.84
C ARG A 131 5.23 21.14 -0.97
N ASN A 132 4.91 20.49 0.15
CA ASN A 132 3.99 19.36 0.15
C ASN A 132 2.58 19.79 -0.30
N ILE A 133 1.90 18.96 -1.07
CA ILE A 133 0.59 19.25 -1.68
C ILE A 133 -0.48 19.68 -0.65
N VAL A 134 -0.41 19.16 0.60
CA VAL A 134 -1.37 19.54 1.66
C VAL A 134 -1.16 20.97 2.17
N THR A 135 -0.04 21.61 1.83
CA THR A 135 0.28 22.99 2.21
C THR A 135 0.02 24.00 1.08
N LEU A 136 -0.39 23.53 -0.08
CA LEU A 136 -0.72 24.41 -1.20
C LEU A 136 -2.05 25.16 -0.94
N PRO A 137 -2.18 26.40 -1.41
CA PRO A 137 -3.36 27.24 -1.13
C PRO A 137 -4.64 26.65 -1.74
N ASP A 138 -4.52 26.00 -2.89
CA ASP A 138 -5.64 25.43 -3.62
C ASP A 138 -5.62 23.89 -3.43
N SER A 139 -6.56 23.38 -2.65
CA SER A 139 -6.72 21.94 -2.49
C SER A 139 -7.30 21.32 -3.76
N PRO A 140 -6.70 20.25 -4.31
CA PRO A 140 -7.23 19.58 -5.48
C PRO A 140 -8.47 18.70 -5.17
N VAL A 141 -8.89 18.62 -3.92
CA VAL A 141 -10.01 17.76 -3.47
C VAL A 141 -10.96 18.52 -2.56
N ASN A 142 -12.20 18.07 -2.49
CA ASN A 142 -13.19 18.55 -1.53
C ASN A 142 -12.76 18.19 -0.09
N GLU A 143 -12.90 19.13 0.84
CA GLU A 143 -12.54 18.95 2.24
C GLU A 143 -13.26 17.76 2.89
N LYS A 144 -14.54 17.56 2.60
CA LYS A 144 -15.31 16.43 3.13
C LYS A 144 -14.72 15.09 2.71
N THR A 145 -14.35 14.95 1.43
CA THR A 145 -13.73 13.73 0.90
C THR A 145 -12.33 13.52 1.52
N PHE A 146 -11.54 14.60 1.65
CA PHE A 146 -10.25 14.52 2.32
C PHE A 146 -10.37 14.04 3.77
N LEU A 147 -11.30 14.60 4.53
CA LEU A 147 -11.54 14.23 5.93
C LEU A 147 -12.06 12.78 6.06
N SER A 148 -12.83 12.27 5.09
CA SER A 148 -13.34 10.89 5.13
C SER A 148 -12.24 9.84 5.06
N THR A 149 -11.07 10.15 4.53
CA THR A 149 -9.90 9.25 4.53
C THR A 149 -9.33 8.98 5.93
N GLY A 150 -9.68 9.82 6.91
CA GLY A 150 -9.13 9.78 8.27
C GLY A 150 -7.67 10.19 8.38
N GLY A 151 -7.01 10.57 7.27
CA GLY A 151 -5.62 11.01 7.22
C GLY A 151 -5.49 12.53 7.04
N ARG A 152 -4.25 13.03 7.27
CA ARG A 152 -3.89 14.46 7.11
C ARG A 152 -2.58 14.63 6.35
N SER A 153 -2.29 13.72 5.42
CA SER A 153 -1.05 13.69 4.67
C SER A 153 -1.31 13.81 3.16
N ASP A 154 -0.26 14.04 2.41
CA ASP A 154 -0.26 13.98 0.95
C ASP A 154 -0.79 12.65 0.41
N SER A 155 -0.47 11.54 1.06
CA SER A 155 -1.02 10.23 0.72
C SER A 155 -2.53 10.14 0.94
N ALA A 156 -3.06 10.79 2.00
CA ALA A 156 -4.50 10.89 2.23
C ALA A 156 -5.17 11.77 1.16
N MET A 157 -4.51 12.84 0.71
CA MET A 157 -4.96 13.67 -0.40
C MET A 157 -5.05 12.88 -1.70
N PHE A 158 -4.02 12.08 -2.02
CA PHE A 158 -4.05 11.20 -3.19
C PHE A 158 -5.22 10.21 -3.13
N PHE A 159 -5.44 9.60 -1.96
CA PHE A 159 -6.57 8.70 -1.76
C PHE A 159 -7.92 9.42 -1.94
N ALA A 160 -8.07 10.63 -1.42
CA ALA A 160 -9.27 11.44 -1.59
C ALA A 160 -9.56 11.74 -3.09
N MET A 161 -8.54 12.01 -3.90
CA MET A 161 -8.71 12.20 -5.35
C MET A 161 -9.25 10.93 -6.03
N ILE A 162 -8.76 9.75 -5.64
CA ILE A 162 -9.28 8.48 -6.14
C ILE A 162 -10.77 8.32 -5.76
N LEU A 163 -11.12 8.62 -4.50
CA LEU A 163 -12.51 8.54 -4.02
C LEU A 163 -13.45 9.48 -4.79
N GLU A 164 -13.02 10.70 -5.11
CA GLU A 164 -13.82 11.64 -5.91
C GLU A 164 -14.06 11.15 -7.34
N CYS A 165 -13.06 10.55 -7.97
CA CYS A 165 -13.22 9.92 -9.29
C CYS A 165 -14.24 8.77 -9.23
N ILE A 166 -14.16 7.91 -8.21
CA ILE A 166 -15.12 6.82 -8.01
C ILE A 166 -16.52 7.36 -7.74
N GLY A 167 -16.65 8.39 -6.89
CA GLY A 167 -17.90 9.06 -6.59
C GLY A 167 -18.56 9.70 -7.84
N SER A 168 -17.76 9.96 -8.86
CA SER A 168 -18.21 10.42 -10.19
C SER A 168 -18.56 9.28 -11.15
N GLY A 169 -18.51 8.02 -10.70
CA GLY A 169 -18.85 6.83 -11.48
C GLY A 169 -17.70 6.26 -12.31
N ILE A 170 -16.45 6.70 -12.10
CA ILE A 170 -15.28 6.21 -12.83
C ILE A 170 -14.83 4.87 -12.20
N PRO A 171 -14.53 3.81 -13.00
CA PRO A 171 -14.00 2.55 -12.49
C PRO A 171 -12.72 2.72 -11.67
N LEU A 172 -12.49 1.84 -10.69
CA LEU A 172 -11.39 1.99 -9.73
C LEU A 172 -10.00 2.11 -10.39
N ASP A 173 -9.70 1.26 -11.37
CA ASP A 173 -8.40 1.31 -12.08
C ASP A 173 -8.22 2.59 -12.91
N GLU A 174 -9.30 3.12 -13.46
CA GLU A 174 -9.29 4.41 -14.18
C GLU A 174 -9.20 5.58 -13.19
N SER A 175 -9.88 5.49 -12.05
CA SER A 175 -9.81 6.49 -10.98
C SER A 175 -8.38 6.65 -10.44
N VAL A 176 -7.66 5.54 -10.25
CA VAL A 176 -6.24 5.58 -9.85
C VAL A 176 -5.39 6.25 -10.93
N ALA A 177 -5.58 5.90 -12.20
CA ALA A 177 -4.83 6.49 -13.31
C ALA A 177 -5.13 7.99 -13.45
N GLN A 178 -6.38 8.39 -13.37
CA GLN A 178 -6.79 9.79 -13.47
C GLN A 178 -6.24 10.64 -12.32
N ALA A 179 -6.32 10.13 -11.09
CA ALA A 179 -5.74 10.82 -9.92
C ALA A 179 -4.23 11.04 -10.10
N VAL A 180 -3.49 10.05 -10.62
CA VAL A 180 -2.05 10.21 -10.92
C VAL A 180 -1.81 11.24 -12.02
N HIS A 181 -2.60 11.25 -13.09
CA HIS A 181 -2.46 12.25 -14.14
C HIS A 181 -2.67 13.67 -13.61
N GLU A 182 -3.71 13.89 -12.79
CA GLU A 182 -3.96 15.21 -12.20
C GLU A 182 -2.85 15.61 -11.22
N LEU A 183 -2.40 14.69 -10.37
CA LEU A 183 -1.28 14.94 -9.45
C LEU A 183 0.02 15.27 -10.19
N ARG A 184 0.31 14.63 -11.31
CA ARG A 184 1.47 14.93 -12.14
C ARG A 184 1.45 16.31 -12.77
N ARG A 185 0.27 16.91 -12.96
CA ARG A 185 0.17 18.31 -13.41
C ARG A 185 0.60 19.29 -12.33
N ILE A 186 0.40 18.95 -11.06
CA ILE A 186 0.74 19.77 -9.90
C ILE A 186 2.14 19.46 -9.39
N CYS A 187 2.47 18.18 -9.28
CA CYS A 187 3.70 17.65 -8.67
C CYS A 187 4.40 16.65 -9.63
N PRO A 188 4.95 17.10 -10.78
CA PRO A 188 5.35 16.22 -11.89
C PRO A 188 6.50 15.26 -11.57
N LYS A 189 7.31 15.55 -10.56
CA LYS A 189 8.49 14.75 -10.20
C LYS A 189 8.23 13.78 -9.05
N SER A 190 7.06 13.83 -8.43
CA SER A 190 6.69 12.99 -7.28
C SER A 190 6.48 11.52 -7.67
N SER A 191 6.63 10.62 -6.69
CA SER A 191 6.33 9.19 -6.85
C SER A 191 4.92 8.90 -6.38
N TYR A 192 4.20 8.07 -7.15
CA TYR A 192 2.81 7.69 -6.92
C TYR A 192 2.63 6.18 -6.81
N ASN A 193 3.67 5.47 -6.38
CA ASN A 193 3.60 4.04 -6.11
C ASN A 193 2.54 3.75 -5.05
N CYS A 194 1.49 3.04 -5.40
CA CYS A 194 0.39 2.78 -4.47
C CYS A 194 -0.22 1.40 -4.66
N MET A 195 -0.97 0.98 -3.65
CA MET A 195 -1.87 -0.17 -3.74
C MET A 195 -3.24 0.23 -3.19
N VAL A 196 -4.28 -0.22 -3.89
CA VAL A 196 -5.69 -0.03 -3.50
C VAL A 196 -6.34 -1.39 -3.48
N GLN A 197 -7.05 -1.71 -2.39
CA GLN A 197 -7.79 -2.95 -2.26
C GLN A 197 -9.25 -2.69 -1.97
N SER A 198 -10.11 -3.32 -2.76
CA SER A 198 -11.56 -3.42 -2.56
C SER A 198 -11.95 -4.87 -2.27
N GLN A 199 -13.24 -5.13 -2.08
CA GLN A 199 -13.79 -6.49 -1.99
C GLN A 199 -13.51 -7.32 -3.26
N ASP A 200 -13.47 -6.69 -4.43
CA ASP A 200 -13.42 -7.39 -5.71
C ASP A 200 -12.03 -7.44 -6.33
N GLN A 201 -11.14 -6.48 -6.00
CA GLN A 201 -9.86 -6.36 -6.69
C GLN A 201 -8.77 -5.69 -5.87
N LEU A 202 -7.53 -6.08 -6.16
CA LEU A 202 -6.32 -5.40 -5.74
C LEU A 202 -5.72 -4.68 -6.95
N ILE A 203 -5.44 -3.39 -6.78
CA ILE A 203 -4.68 -2.59 -7.75
C ILE A 203 -3.31 -2.29 -7.17
N VAL A 204 -2.27 -2.54 -7.97
CA VAL A 204 -0.89 -2.20 -7.64
C VAL A 204 -0.33 -1.32 -8.76
N LEU A 205 0.06 -0.11 -8.43
CA LEU A 205 0.63 0.84 -9.39
C LEU A 205 2.10 1.09 -9.09
N CYS A 206 2.95 0.90 -10.09
CA CYS A 206 4.32 1.40 -10.11
C CYS A 206 4.37 2.68 -10.94
N ALA A 207 4.47 3.83 -10.28
CA ALA A 207 4.55 5.17 -10.89
C ALA A 207 5.64 5.97 -10.16
N ALA A 208 6.88 5.57 -10.38
CA ALA A 208 8.04 6.14 -9.72
C ALA A 208 8.37 7.52 -10.28
N GLY A 209 8.56 8.48 -9.40
CA GLY A 209 8.95 9.83 -9.76
C GLY A 209 10.47 10.02 -9.90
N HIS A 210 10.87 11.26 -10.19
CA HIS A 210 12.25 11.65 -10.42
C HIS A 210 12.86 12.53 -9.31
N ASN A 211 12.07 12.87 -8.27
CA ASN A 211 12.56 13.63 -7.12
C ASN A 211 13.74 12.92 -6.47
N GLU A 212 14.67 13.69 -5.95
CA GLU A 212 15.71 13.16 -5.06
C GLU A 212 15.06 12.69 -3.74
N ALA A 213 15.74 11.73 -3.10
CA ALA A 213 15.30 11.31 -1.78
C ALA A 213 15.58 12.43 -0.76
N ALA A 214 14.66 12.66 0.16
CA ALA A 214 14.84 13.62 1.24
C ALA A 214 16.13 13.32 2.04
N SER A 215 16.85 14.36 2.47
CA SER A 215 18.13 14.24 3.18
C SER A 215 18.06 13.29 4.38
N ARG A 216 16.97 13.39 5.19
CA ARG A 216 16.72 12.47 6.31
C ARG A 216 16.74 11.00 5.89
N VAL A 217 16.16 10.68 4.74
CA VAL A 217 16.09 9.31 4.24
C VAL A 217 17.47 8.83 3.80
N VAL A 218 18.21 9.68 3.08
CA VAL A 218 19.59 9.39 2.68
C VAL A 218 20.46 9.11 3.90
N GLU A 219 20.39 9.96 4.93
CA GLU A 219 21.12 9.80 6.19
C GLU A 219 20.79 8.48 6.89
N ILE A 220 19.49 8.12 6.99
CA ILE A 220 19.07 6.85 7.59
C ILE A 220 19.62 5.67 6.80
N TYR A 221 19.48 5.67 5.48
CA TYR A 221 20.00 4.59 4.65
C TYR A 221 21.53 4.45 4.75
N ASN A 222 22.25 5.57 4.79
CA ASN A 222 23.71 5.56 5.01
C ASN A 222 24.07 4.97 6.37
N ARG A 223 23.36 5.33 7.43
CA ARG A 223 23.57 4.78 8.80
C ARG A 223 23.45 3.25 8.85
N TYR A 224 22.57 2.68 8.03
CA TYR A 224 22.38 1.23 7.92
C TYR A 224 23.23 0.59 6.80
N GLY A 225 24.21 1.29 6.23
CA GLY A 225 25.09 0.78 5.16
C GLY A 225 24.38 0.52 3.83
N ARG A 226 23.21 1.14 3.61
CA ARG A 226 22.37 0.95 2.42
C ARG A 226 22.27 2.20 1.53
N GLY A 227 23.21 3.12 1.62
CA GLY A 227 23.17 4.39 0.88
C GLY A 227 22.99 4.23 -0.63
N GLY A 228 23.65 3.25 -1.26
CA GLY A 228 23.49 2.93 -2.68
C GLY A 228 22.09 2.43 -3.07
N LYS A 229 21.24 2.07 -2.10
CA LYS A 229 19.89 1.50 -2.30
C LYS A 229 18.76 2.49 -2.00
N VAL A 230 19.07 3.76 -1.83
CA VAL A 230 18.09 4.79 -1.47
C VAL A 230 16.95 4.91 -2.48
N ARG A 231 17.18 4.55 -3.75
CA ARG A 231 16.18 4.61 -4.83
C ARG A 231 15.44 3.29 -5.07
N ASP A 232 15.92 2.18 -4.51
CA ASP A 232 15.34 0.84 -4.75
C ASP A 232 13.88 0.75 -4.28
N TYR A 233 13.44 1.60 -3.34
CA TYR A 233 12.06 1.66 -2.89
C TYR A 233 11.04 1.93 -4.01
N ARG A 234 11.49 2.43 -5.15
CA ARG A 234 10.65 2.74 -6.32
C ARG A 234 10.27 1.50 -7.09
N VAL A 235 10.98 0.39 -6.90
CA VAL A 235 10.69 -0.88 -7.57
C VAL A 235 9.59 -1.60 -6.81
N ILE A 236 8.55 -1.99 -7.52
CA ILE A 236 7.52 -2.92 -7.06
C ILE A 236 7.62 -4.17 -7.94
N SER A 237 7.70 -5.33 -7.31
CA SER A 237 7.63 -6.62 -8.01
C SER A 237 6.37 -7.36 -7.58
N TYR A 238 5.90 -8.25 -8.45
CA TYR A 238 4.78 -9.14 -8.18
C TYR A 238 5.16 -10.59 -8.46
N ARG A 239 4.44 -11.51 -7.83
CA ARG A 239 4.51 -12.96 -8.07
C ARG A 239 3.10 -13.52 -8.15
N ALA A 240 2.80 -14.23 -9.23
CA ALA A 240 1.56 -15.00 -9.36
C ALA A 240 1.56 -16.15 -8.36
N LEU A 241 0.40 -16.44 -7.80
CA LEU A 241 0.16 -17.59 -6.93
C LEU A 241 -0.63 -18.63 -7.74
N SER A 242 -0.27 -19.89 -7.58
CA SER A 242 -0.99 -21.02 -8.17
C SER A 242 -1.39 -21.99 -7.07
N ASP A 243 -2.50 -22.68 -7.27
CA ASP A 243 -2.92 -23.79 -6.43
C ASP A 243 -2.13 -25.08 -6.73
N GLU A 244 -2.47 -26.19 -6.09
CA GLU A 244 -1.83 -27.49 -6.25
C GLU A 244 -1.98 -28.07 -7.68
N ASN A 245 -2.98 -27.62 -8.44
CA ASN A 245 -3.24 -28.03 -9.82
C ASN A 245 -2.54 -27.10 -10.84
N GLY A 246 -1.91 -26.00 -10.39
CA GLY A 246 -1.32 -24.97 -11.23
C GLY A 246 -2.31 -23.92 -11.72
N ASP A 247 -3.56 -23.94 -11.23
CA ASP A 247 -4.55 -22.93 -11.57
C ASP A 247 -4.27 -21.58 -10.86
N PRO A 248 -4.67 -20.46 -11.45
CA PRO A 248 -4.48 -19.14 -10.83
C PRO A 248 -5.13 -19.05 -9.44
N ALA A 249 -4.31 -18.83 -8.41
CA ALA A 249 -4.73 -18.75 -7.02
C ALA A 249 -4.65 -17.34 -6.45
N GLY A 250 -4.05 -16.40 -7.17
CA GLY A 250 -3.91 -15.03 -6.72
C GLY A 250 -2.62 -14.36 -7.15
N VAL A 251 -2.28 -13.28 -6.45
CA VAL A 251 -1.05 -12.53 -6.66
C VAL A 251 -0.58 -11.91 -5.35
N VAL A 252 0.73 -11.83 -5.17
CA VAL A 252 1.37 -11.00 -4.16
C VAL A 252 2.25 -9.97 -4.86
N ALA A 253 2.24 -8.72 -4.37
CA ALA A 253 3.09 -7.65 -4.86
C ALA A 253 3.74 -6.91 -3.69
N ALA A 254 4.99 -6.51 -3.85
CA ALA A 254 5.70 -5.79 -2.81
C ALA A 254 6.77 -4.87 -3.39
N SER A 255 7.04 -3.76 -2.69
CA SER A 255 8.23 -2.95 -2.96
C SER A 255 9.49 -3.70 -2.52
N SER A 256 10.60 -3.38 -3.15
CA SER A 256 11.91 -4.01 -2.92
C SER A 256 12.40 -3.90 -1.46
N GLY A 257 13.40 -4.67 -1.09
CA GLY A 257 14.12 -4.56 0.19
C GLY A 257 14.26 -5.88 0.93
N PHE A 258 13.52 -6.91 0.56
CA PHE A 258 13.68 -8.30 0.95
C PHE A 258 13.85 -9.16 -0.32
N PRO A 259 14.23 -10.44 -0.22
CA PRO A 259 14.46 -11.29 -1.39
C PRO A 259 13.22 -11.41 -2.28
N GLN A 260 13.41 -11.10 -3.54
CA GLN A 260 12.42 -11.19 -4.61
C GLN A 260 13.12 -11.75 -5.84
N ASP A 261 13.51 -13.04 -5.76
CA ASP A 261 14.27 -13.69 -6.82
C ASP A 261 13.36 -14.01 -8.03
N ARG A 262 13.88 -13.76 -9.21
CA ARG A 262 13.20 -14.14 -10.48
C ARG A 262 12.99 -15.64 -10.59
N ASN A 263 13.89 -16.44 -10.05
CA ASN A 263 13.75 -17.90 -10.03
C ASN A 263 12.58 -18.37 -9.15
N GLU A 264 12.14 -17.52 -8.21
CA GLU A 264 10.94 -17.75 -7.39
C GLU A 264 9.67 -17.11 -8.00
N GLY A 265 9.75 -16.68 -9.26
CA GLY A 265 8.62 -16.12 -10.00
C GLY A 265 8.37 -14.63 -9.80
N TRP A 266 9.26 -13.90 -9.09
CA TRP A 266 9.12 -12.46 -8.94
C TRP A 266 9.43 -11.71 -10.24
N THR A 267 8.54 -10.81 -10.63
CA THR A 267 8.65 -9.99 -11.83
C THR A 267 8.47 -8.52 -11.46
N PRO A 268 9.41 -7.62 -11.80
CA PRO A 268 9.24 -6.20 -11.55
C PRO A 268 8.18 -5.60 -12.48
N LEU A 269 7.31 -4.75 -11.95
CA LEU A 269 6.47 -3.86 -12.75
C LEU A 269 7.33 -2.82 -13.44
N LYS A 270 6.97 -2.46 -14.65
CA LYS A 270 7.56 -1.31 -15.35
C LYS A 270 7.07 -0.02 -14.71
N ASN A 271 7.81 1.07 -14.92
CA ASN A 271 7.29 2.37 -14.54
C ASN A 271 6.03 2.69 -15.35
N ASP A 272 5.04 3.30 -14.71
CA ASP A 272 3.73 3.61 -15.26
C ASP A 272 2.93 2.35 -15.67
N GLU A 273 3.17 1.24 -15.00
CA GLU A 273 2.43 -0.01 -15.16
C GLU A 273 1.59 -0.31 -13.92
N MET A 274 0.36 -0.71 -14.17
CA MET A 274 -0.62 -1.08 -13.16
C MET A 274 -0.95 -2.56 -13.29
N LEU A 275 -0.90 -3.29 -12.18
CA LEU A 275 -1.43 -4.64 -12.03
C LEU A 275 -2.82 -4.55 -11.41
N ILE A 276 -3.79 -5.24 -12.01
CA ILE A 276 -5.18 -5.31 -11.56
C ILE A 276 -5.51 -6.78 -11.36
N ALA A 277 -5.65 -7.19 -10.11
CA ALA A 277 -5.94 -8.56 -9.72
C ALA A 277 -7.37 -8.70 -9.20
N SER A 278 -8.03 -9.80 -9.56
CA SER A 278 -9.37 -10.13 -9.07
C SER A 278 -9.29 -10.98 -7.80
N ASN A 279 -9.90 -10.50 -6.72
CA ASN A 279 -10.06 -11.24 -5.46
C ASN A 279 -11.04 -12.43 -5.57
N ARG A 280 -11.71 -12.59 -6.72
CA ARG A 280 -12.68 -13.69 -6.97
C ARG A 280 -12.07 -14.84 -7.77
N THR A 281 -11.18 -14.50 -8.71
CA THR A 281 -10.67 -15.49 -9.67
C THR A 281 -9.18 -15.74 -9.57
N GLY A 282 -8.46 -14.94 -8.76
CA GLY A 282 -7.00 -14.99 -8.66
C GLY A 282 -6.25 -14.54 -9.92
N ARG A 283 -6.98 -14.22 -10.98
CA ARG A 283 -6.38 -13.75 -12.24
C ARG A 283 -6.04 -12.27 -12.15
N PHE A 284 -5.01 -11.86 -12.86
CA PHE A 284 -4.63 -10.47 -12.98
C PHE A 284 -4.32 -10.09 -14.43
N ARG A 285 -4.32 -8.80 -14.68
CA ARG A 285 -3.86 -8.20 -15.94
C ARG A 285 -2.93 -7.02 -15.65
N LEU A 286 -2.07 -6.72 -16.60
CA LEU A 286 -1.22 -5.54 -16.60
C LEU A 286 -1.77 -4.49 -17.56
N ARG A 287 -1.59 -3.23 -17.19
CA ARG A 287 -2.03 -2.07 -17.97
C ARG A 287 -1.03 -0.92 -17.77
N SER A 288 -0.69 -0.19 -18.83
CA SER A 288 -0.01 1.12 -18.73
C SER A 288 -1.02 2.22 -18.39
N ILE A 289 -0.57 3.24 -17.64
CA ILE A 289 -1.35 4.43 -17.32
C ILE A 289 -0.89 5.63 -18.14
#